data_b263d6a1b9544adbdc1fc63999a2bf53
#
_entry.id   b263d6a1b9544adbdc1fc63999a2bf53
#
_cell.length_a   1.000
_cell.length_b   1.000
_cell.length_c   1.000
_cell.angle_alpha   90.00
_cell.angle_beta   90.00
_cell.angle_gamma   90.00
#
_symmetry.space_group_name_H-M   'P 1'
#
loop_
_entity.id
_entity.type
_entity.pdbx_description
1 polymer ?
#
loop_
_entity_poly.entity_id
_entity_poly.type
_entity_poly.pdbx_seq_one_letter_code
_entity_poly.pdbx_strand_id
1 'polypeptide(L)'
;LTADRIDADDQPTGVPQRTRGSVMRDVARLAGVSHQTVSRVLNDHPNVRPETRDRVLAAMRALNYRRNSAARTLVTRRSRTLGLVAFETTLFGPASTLYGIEQAARAAGYFVSVASIRSLDRESVLEAIDRLCEQSVEGIVAIAPKNTVVTALSQAPAELAVVGVGGGGESVPTVCIDNATGAAMATRHLLALGHATVHHIAGPPDWPEARDRIDGWREALYAVAAPVPAPRLGDWSARSGYEQARLLATDPSVTAVFCGSDQIALGALRALHEAGRRVPDEVSVVGFDDVPESGYFLPPLTTVRQDFAELGRRSLDLLIEQLNGGSRTNRRVSLTPTFVVRTSSGPPST
;
A
#
# COMPACT_ATOMS: atom_id res chain seq x y z
N LEU A 1 40.38 -47.50 -51.05
CA LEU A 1 39.72 -46.25 -51.46
C LEU A 1 39.58 -45.35 -50.25
N THR A 2 40.39 -44.35 -50.27
CA THR A 2 40.75 -43.28 -49.36
C THR A 2 39.52 -42.58 -48.71
N ALA A 3 39.54 -42.46 -47.39
CA ALA A 3 38.64 -41.62 -46.60
C ALA A 3 39.42 -40.35 -46.19
N ASP A 4 38.92 -39.20 -46.63
CA ASP A 4 39.40 -37.89 -46.23
C ASP A 4 38.90 -37.54 -44.82
N ARG A 5 39.85 -37.11 -43.97
CA ARG A 5 39.57 -36.51 -42.68
C ARG A 5 39.19 -35.03 -42.92
N ILE A 6 38.05 -34.65 -42.38
CA ILE A 6 37.67 -33.25 -42.25
C ILE A 6 38.00 -32.87 -40.79
N ASP A 7 38.95 -31.94 -40.65
CA ASP A 7 39.31 -31.28 -39.43
C ASP A 7 38.13 -30.40 -38.93
N ALA A 8 37.68 -30.68 -37.71
CA ALA A 8 36.69 -29.84 -37.04
C ALA A 8 37.41 -28.65 -36.38
N ASP A 9 37.11 -27.49 -36.88
CA ASP A 9 37.58 -26.17 -36.45
C ASP A 9 37.13 -25.93 -34.99
N ASP A 10 38.08 -25.82 -34.10
CA ASP A 10 37.93 -25.52 -32.66
C ASP A 10 37.69 -24.01 -32.51
N GLN A 11 36.41 -23.59 -32.48
CA GLN A 11 36.06 -22.22 -32.15
C GLN A 11 35.95 -22.06 -30.63
N PRO A 12 36.74 -21.18 -30.01
CA PRO A 12 36.60 -20.89 -28.61
C PRO A 12 35.31 -20.08 -28.38
N THR A 13 34.35 -20.69 -27.70
CA THR A 13 33.15 -20.01 -27.19
C THR A 13 33.56 -18.98 -26.14
N GLY A 14 33.82 -17.75 -26.59
CA GLY A 14 34.07 -16.60 -25.76
C GLY A 14 32.81 -16.25 -24.95
N VAL A 15 32.76 -16.64 -23.68
CA VAL A 15 31.83 -16.06 -22.70
C VAL A 15 32.03 -14.54 -22.72
N PRO A 16 31.01 -13.72 -22.95
CA PRO A 16 31.17 -12.27 -22.99
C PRO A 16 31.70 -11.81 -21.62
N GLN A 17 32.92 -11.32 -21.58
CA GLN A 17 33.49 -10.67 -20.41
C GLN A 17 32.55 -9.52 -20.03
N ARG A 18 31.90 -9.63 -18.85
CA ARG A 18 31.19 -8.52 -18.22
C ARG A 18 32.16 -7.34 -18.17
N THR A 19 31.89 -6.30 -18.95
CA THR A 19 32.66 -5.05 -18.89
C THR A 19 32.69 -4.58 -17.42
N ARG A 20 33.87 -4.55 -16.84
CA ARG A 20 34.10 -4.14 -15.45
C ARG A 20 33.60 -2.71 -15.32
N GLY A 21 32.50 -2.51 -14.59
CA GLY A 21 31.95 -1.16 -14.35
C GLY A 21 33.03 -0.25 -13.76
N SER A 22 32.99 1.03 -14.14
CA SER A 22 33.94 2.04 -13.64
C SER A 22 33.94 2.05 -12.11
N VAL A 23 35.13 2.07 -11.51
CA VAL A 23 35.27 2.11 -10.04
C VAL A 23 35.67 3.52 -9.57
N MET A 24 35.47 3.79 -8.28
CA MET A 24 35.78 5.11 -7.69
C MET A 24 37.20 5.60 -7.99
N ARG A 25 38.16 4.68 -8.15
CA ARG A 25 39.54 4.99 -8.53
C ARG A 25 39.66 5.58 -9.95
N ASP A 26 38.81 5.15 -10.86
CA ASP A 26 38.80 5.68 -12.23
C ASP A 26 38.25 7.10 -12.25
N VAL A 27 37.20 7.38 -11.44
CA VAL A 27 36.69 8.75 -11.23
C VAL A 27 37.76 9.64 -10.65
N ALA A 28 38.49 9.19 -9.63
CA ALA A 28 39.59 9.95 -9.01
C ALA A 28 40.67 10.31 -10.02
N ARG A 29 41.06 9.35 -10.87
CA ARG A 29 42.07 9.54 -11.93
C ARG A 29 41.60 10.57 -12.97
N LEU A 30 40.36 10.43 -13.47
CA LEU A 30 39.81 11.34 -14.48
C LEU A 30 39.59 12.76 -13.93
N ALA A 31 39.17 12.91 -12.68
CA ALA A 31 38.95 14.19 -12.01
C ALA A 31 40.24 14.84 -11.50
N GLY A 32 41.41 14.15 -11.54
CA GLY A 32 42.69 14.64 -11.03
C GLY A 32 42.66 14.91 -9.51
N VAL A 33 42.04 14.02 -8.74
CA VAL A 33 41.89 14.13 -7.28
C VAL A 33 42.20 12.81 -6.58
N SER A 34 42.35 12.85 -5.26
CA SER A 34 42.50 11.63 -4.47
C SER A 34 41.18 10.85 -4.38
N HIS A 35 41.25 9.53 -4.17
CA HIS A 35 40.07 8.68 -3.87
C HIS A 35 39.28 9.21 -2.69
N GLN A 36 39.96 9.74 -1.66
CA GLN A 36 39.31 10.33 -0.49
C GLN A 36 38.52 11.60 -0.84
N THR A 37 39.02 12.41 -1.80
CA THR A 37 38.30 13.60 -2.29
C THR A 37 37.04 13.19 -3.04
N VAL A 38 37.08 12.15 -3.88
CA VAL A 38 35.86 11.59 -4.52
C VAL A 38 34.87 11.11 -3.46
N SER A 39 35.31 10.39 -2.44
CA SER A 39 34.49 9.95 -1.34
C SER A 39 33.82 11.11 -0.59
N ARG A 40 34.57 12.21 -0.35
CA ARG A 40 34.03 13.43 0.28
C ARG A 40 32.96 14.10 -0.59
N VAL A 41 33.16 14.18 -1.89
CA VAL A 41 32.16 14.70 -2.85
C VAL A 41 30.90 13.85 -2.83
N LEU A 42 31.06 12.52 -2.87
CA LEU A 42 29.95 11.58 -2.81
C LEU A 42 29.14 11.64 -1.50
N ASN A 43 29.75 12.09 -0.42
CA ASN A 43 29.12 12.22 0.90
C ASN A 43 28.75 13.67 1.25
N ASP A 44 28.71 14.56 0.25
CA ASP A 44 28.35 15.98 0.41
C ASP A 44 29.12 16.69 1.53
N HIS A 45 30.40 16.31 1.71
CA HIS A 45 31.24 16.90 2.76
C HIS A 45 31.41 18.40 2.55
N PRO A 46 31.20 19.26 3.57
CA PRO A 46 31.19 20.72 3.41
C PRO A 46 32.55 21.30 2.99
N ASN A 47 33.63 20.62 3.34
CA ASN A 47 34.99 21.11 3.10
C ASN A 47 35.55 20.70 1.69
N VAL A 48 34.70 20.59 0.68
CA VAL A 48 35.11 20.37 -0.73
C VAL A 48 34.81 21.63 -1.52
N ARG A 49 35.86 22.19 -2.16
CA ARG A 49 35.71 23.38 -3.01
C ARG A 49 34.72 23.12 -4.16
N PRO A 50 33.90 24.10 -4.55
CA PRO A 50 32.92 23.94 -5.63
C PRO A 50 33.51 23.41 -6.93
N GLU A 51 34.67 23.99 -7.37
CA GLU A 51 35.32 23.59 -8.62
C GLU A 51 35.82 22.14 -8.58
N THR A 52 36.23 21.65 -7.40
CA THR A 52 36.60 20.24 -7.21
C THR A 52 35.41 19.33 -7.27
N ARG A 53 34.29 19.75 -6.68
CA ARG A 53 33.00 19.03 -6.73
C ARG A 53 32.55 18.88 -8.19
N ASP A 54 32.57 19.96 -8.97
CA ASP A 54 32.14 19.97 -10.36
C ASP A 54 32.98 19.04 -11.24
N ARG A 55 34.32 19.06 -11.06
CA ARG A 55 35.23 18.13 -11.77
C ARG A 55 34.93 16.67 -11.47
N VAL A 56 34.69 16.33 -10.20
CA VAL A 56 34.36 14.96 -9.81
C VAL A 56 33.00 14.54 -10.39
N LEU A 57 31.98 15.39 -10.32
CA LEU A 57 30.68 15.11 -10.89
C LEU A 57 30.72 14.96 -12.42
N ALA A 58 31.56 15.78 -13.12
CA ALA A 58 31.78 15.65 -14.55
C ALA A 58 32.47 14.31 -14.88
N ALA A 59 33.51 13.92 -14.15
CA ALA A 59 34.19 12.64 -14.31
C ALA A 59 33.26 11.44 -14.07
N MET A 60 32.37 11.52 -13.07
CA MET A 60 31.37 10.49 -12.80
C MET A 60 30.37 10.31 -13.97
N ARG A 61 29.90 11.43 -14.54
CA ARG A 61 29.04 11.41 -15.73
C ARG A 61 29.75 10.80 -16.95
N ALA A 62 30.97 11.23 -17.21
CA ALA A 62 31.79 10.76 -18.35
C ALA A 62 32.07 9.25 -18.28
N LEU A 63 32.29 8.72 -17.09
CA LEU A 63 32.51 7.29 -16.84
C LEU A 63 31.24 6.46 -16.62
N ASN A 64 30.07 7.06 -16.69
CA ASN A 64 28.82 6.45 -16.25
C ASN A 64 28.96 5.74 -14.89
N TYR A 65 29.75 6.35 -14.00
CA TYR A 65 30.02 5.78 -12.68
C TYR A 65 28.77 5.84 -11.82
N ARG A 66 28.35 4.68 -11.34
CA ARG A 66 27.27 4.56 -10.35
C ARG A 66 27.87 4.23 -8.99
N ARG A 67 27.43 4.94 -7.98
CA ARG A 67 27.84 4.68 -6.60
C ARG A 67 27.49 3.24 -6.21
N ASN A 68 28.48 2.50 -5.73
CA ASN A 68 28.23 1.15 -5.23
C ASN A 68 27.57 1.22 -3.83
N SER A 69 26.30 0.87 -3.76
CA SER A 69 25.53 0.84 -2.50
C SER A 69 26.11 -0.16 -1.50
N ALA A 70 26.58 -1.32 -1.94
CA ALA A 70 27.18 -2.33 -1.07
C ALA A 70 28.45 -1.81 -0.39
N ALA A 71 29.31 -1.08 -1.12
CA ALA A 71 30.50 -0.46 -0.53
C ALA A 71 30.14 0.62 0.49
N ARG A 72 29.04 1.37 0.26
CA ARG A 72 28.53 2.35 1.23
C ARG A 72 28.03 1.67 2.49
N THR A 73 27.25 0.60 2.34
CA THR A 73 26.70 -0.17 3.47
C THR A 73 27.81 -0.70 4.37
N LEU A 74 28.89 -1.21 3.78
CA LEU A 74 30.07 -1.68 4.54
C LEU A 74 30.72 -0.58 5.39
N VAL A 75 30.77 0.66 4.87
CA VAL A 75 31.42 1.80 5.56
C VAL A 75 30.47 2.44 6.57
N THR A 76 29.19 2.62 6.23
CA THR A 76 28.21 3.34 7.05
C THR A 76 27.42 2.43 7.97
N ARG A 77 27.46 1.12 7.75
CA ARG A 77 26.59 0.11 8.36
C ARG A 77 25.09 0.40 8.16
N ARG A 78 24.76 1.18 7.11
CA ARG A 78 23.39 1.53 6.74
C ARG A 78 23.12 1.22 5.28
N SER A 79 22.16 0.34 5.02
CA SER A 79 21.77 -0.04 3.66
C SER A 79 20.89 1.03 2.99
N ARG A 80 20.19 1.85 3.76
CA ARG A 80 19.14 2.77 3.29
C ARG A 80 18.05 2.04 2.51
N THR A 81 17.77 0.80 2.89
CA THR A 81 16.73 -0.03 2.30
C THR A 81 15.75 -0.44 3.38
N LEU A 82 14.47 -0.25 3.11
CA LEU A 82 13.36 -0.71 3.94
C LEU A 82 12.72 -1.92 3.28
N GLY A 83 12.32 -2.88 4.10
CA GLY A 83 11.52 -4.02 3.67
C GLY A 83 10.03 -3.69 3.72
N LEU A 84 9.26 -4.21 2.77
CA LEU A 84 7.82 -4.12 2.78
C LEU A 84 7.24 -5.50 2.53
N VAL A 85 6.50 -6.03 3.51
CA VAL A 85 5.69 -7.23 3.36
C VAL A 85 4.31 -6.82 2.90
N ALA A 86 3.86 -7.34 1.75
CA ALA A 86 2.59 -6.95 1.15
C ALA A 86 1.75 -8.17 0.77
N PHE A 87 0.44 -8.06 0.96
CA PHE A 87 -0.55 -9.05 0.60
C PHE A 87 -1.63 -8.41 -0.29
N GLU A 88 -2.18 -9.17 -1.25
CA GLU A 88 -3.28 -8.72 -2.13
C GLU A 88 -3.02 -7.35 -2.80
N THR A 89 -1.82 -7.18 -3.35
CA THR A 89 -1.39 -5.92 -4.00
C THR A 89 -2.16 -5.57 -5.28
N THR A 90 -3.10 -6.40 -5.71
CA THR A 90 -4.04 -6.14 -6.81
C THR A 90 -5.28 -5.37 -6.34
N LEU A 91 -5.57 -5.37 -5.04
CA LEU A 91 -6.66 -4.57 -4.47
C LEU A 91 -6.22 -3.11 -4.30
N PHE A 92 -7.18 -2.18 -4.47
CA PHE A 92 -6.91 -0.74 -4.44
C PHE A 92 -6.28 -0.27 -3.12
N GLY A 93 -6.82 -0.66 -1.97
CA GLY A 93 -6.32 -0.26 -0.66
C GLY A 93 -4.86 -0.68 -0.42
N PRO A 94 -4.51 -1.97 -0.51
CA PRO A 94 -3.12 -2.44 -0.38
C PRO A 94 -2.17 -1.81 -1.40
N ALA A 95 -2.56 -1.69 -2.68
CA ALA A 95 -1.74 -1.07 -3.72
C ALA A 95 -1.46 0.41 -3.45
N SER A 96 -2.49 1.16 -3.05
CA SER A 96 -2.38 2.58 -2.72
C SER A 96 -1.54 2.81 -1.45
N THR A 97 -1.67 1.92 -0.46
CA THR A 97 -0.84 1.93 0.74
C THR A 97 0.64 1.70 0.41
N LEU A 98 0.93 0.68 -0.42
CA LEU A 98 2.28 0.40 -0.90
C LEU A 98 2.88 1.62 -1.60
N TYR A 99 2.12 2.24 -2.51
CA TYR A 99 2.56 3.43 -3.21
C TYR A 99 2.84 4.59 -2.25
N GLY A 100 1.95 4.84 -1.26
CA GLY A 100 2.14 5.88 -0.25
C GLY A 100 3.40 5.67 0.58
N ILE A 101 3.69 4.43 1.00
CA ILE A 101 4.91 4.08 1.74
C ILE A 101 6.16 4.29 0.87
N GLU A 102 6.12 3.86 -0.41
CA GLU A 102 7.26 4.02 -1.34
C GLU A 102 7.59 5.49 -1.57
N GLN A 103 6.57 6.33 -1.79
CA GLN A 103 6.78 7.78 -1.96
C GLN A 103 7.36 8.44 -0.70
N ALA A 104 6.87 8.07 0.47
CA ALA A 104 7.39 8.56 1.75
C ALA A 104 8.85 8.11 1.96
N ALA A 105 9.15 6.82 1.70
CA ALA A 105 10.50 6.26 1.81
C ALA A 105 11.48 6.95 0.87
N ARG A 106 11.09 7.18 -0.38
CA ARG A 106 11.88 7.91 -1.38
C ARG A 106 12.20 9.33 -0.92
N ALA A 107 11.20 10.06 -0.41
CA ALA A 107 11.38 11.42 0.11
C ALA A 107 12.37 11.45 1.29
N ALA A 108 12.41 10.40 2.12
CA ALA A 108 13.36 10.23 3.21
C ALA A 108 14.72 9.64 2.78
N GLY A 109 14.93 9.37 1.49
CA GLY A 109 16.18 8.84 0.93
C GLY A 109 16.40 7.35 1.18
N TYR A 110 15.30 6.58 1.32
CA TYR A 110 15.31 5.12 1.40
C TYR A 110 14.84 4.47 0.10
N PHE A 111 15.36 3.27 -0.17
CA PHE A 111 14.81 2.33 -1.15
C PHE A 111 13.85 1.39 -0.46
N VAL A 112 12.88 0.85 -1.21
CA VAL A 112 11.93 -0.15 -0.72
C VAL A 112 12.17 -1.46 -1.45
N SER A 113 12.37 -2.54 -0.69
CA SER A 113 12.35 -3.91 -1.19
C SER A 113 11.03 -4.56 -0.79
N VAL A 114 10.29 -5.10 -1.76
CA VAL A 114 8.94 -5.66 -1.54
C VAL A 114 9.00 -7.18 -1.55
N ALA A 115 8.49 -7.80 -0.49
CA ALA A 115 8.21 -9.21 -0.41
C ALA A 115 6.68 -9.41 -0.45
N SER A 116 6.16 -9.82 -1.61
CA SER A 116 4.74 -10.15 -1.76
C SER A 116 4.48 -11.57 -1.27
N ILE A 117 3.51 -11.73 -0.36
CA ILE A 117 3.05 -13.02 0.15
C ILE A 117 1.71 -13.38 -0.44
N ARG A 118 1.46 -14.67 -0.63
CA ARG A 118 0.22 -15.21 -1.19
C ARG A 118 -0.76 -15.67 -0.11
N SER A 119 -0.25 -15.89 1.09
CA SER A 119 -1.03 -16.32 2.26
C SER A 119 -0.65 -15.49 3.48
N LEU A 120 -1.63 -15.21 4.33
CA LEU A 120 -1.44 -14.50 5.60
C LEU A 120 -1.21 -15.47 6.78
N ASP A 121 -0.70 -16.68 6.49
CA ASP A 121 -0.24 -17.58 7.52
C ASP A 121 1.12 -17.13 8.10
N ARG A 122 1.41 -17.64 9.30
CA ARG A 122 2.61 -17.27 10.05
C ARG A 122 3.90 -17.61 9.30
N GLU A 123 3.95 -18.75 8.64
CA GLU A 123 5.15 -19.27 7.97
C GLU A 123 5.51 -18.38 6.77
N SER A 124 4.54 -18.08 5.91
CA SER A 124 4.72 -17.18 4.75
C SER A 124 5.21 -15.79 5.17
N VAL A 125 4.73 -15.27 6.29
CA VAL A 125 5.17 -13.95 6.80
C VAL A 125 6.60 -14.01 7.32
N LEU A 126 6.97 -15.04 8.08
CA LEU A 126 8.33 -15.21 8.61
C LEU A 126 9.34 -15.41 7.47
N GLU A 127 9.01 -16.24 6.46
CA GLU A 127 9.85 -16.40 5.27
C GLU A 127 10.07 -15.05 4.55
N ALA A 128 9.03 -14.24 4.42
CA ALA A 128 9.17 -12.93 3.81
C ALA A 128 10.08 -11.99 4.62
N ILE A 129 9.98 -12.03 5.96
CA ILE A 129 10.85 -11.27 6.87
C ILE A 129 12.30 -11.73 6.70
N ASP A 130 12.58 -13.04 6.72
CA ASP A 130 13.91 -13.59 6.58
C ASP A 130 14.55 -13.18 5.25
N ARG A 131 13.81 -13.28 4.14
CA ARG A 131 14.26 -12.83 2.81
C ARG A 131 14.62 -11.35 2.76
N LEU A 132 13.85 -10.51 3.45
CA LEU A 132 14.14 -9.08 3.54
C LEU A 132 15.38 -8.83 4.43
N CYS A 133 15.54 -9.56 5.52
CA CYS A 133 16.72 -9.49 6.37
C CYS A 133 18.01 -9.89 5.63
N GLU A 134 17.96 -10.92 4.77
CA GLU A 134 19.09 -11.30 3.88
C GLU A 134 19.52 -10.16 2.95
N GLN A 135 18.58 -9.27 2.57
CA GLN A 135 18.88 -8.06 1.81
C GLN A 135 19.37 -6.89 2.70
N SER A 136 19.58 -7.15 3.98
CA SER A 136 20.06 -6.15 4.95
C SER A 136 19.15 -4.93 5.05
N VAL A 137 17.83 -5.12 5.03
CA VAL A 137 16.89 -4.02 5.27
C VAL A 137 17.05 -3.48 6.69
N GLU A 138 16.91 -2.15 6.86
CA GLU A 138 17.05 -1.49 8.18
C GLU A 138 15.78 -1.64 9.03
N GLY A 139 14.62 -1.82 8.40
CA GLY A 139 13.34 -2.02 9.06
C GLY A 139 12.29 -2.53 8.10
N ILE A 140 11.16 -2.99 8.62
CA ILE A 140 10.07 -3.59 7.84
C ILE A 140 8.74 -2.89 8.14
N VAL A 141 8.01 -2.55 7.08
CA VAL A 141 6.59 -2.21 7.14
C VAL A 141 5.80 -3.39 6.59
N ALA A 142 4.75 -3.81 7.29
CA ALA A 142 3.86 -4.86 6.78
C ALA A 142 2.46 -4.31 6.54
N ILE A 143 2.01 -4.38 5.28
CA ILE A 143 0.62 -4.12 4.91
C ILE A 143 -0.14 -5.41 5.15
N ALA A 144 -0.84 -5.46 6.29
CA ALA A 144 -1.36 -6.71 6.80
C ALA A 144 -2.74 -6.55 7.41
N PRO A 145 -3.78 -7.08 6.74
CA PRO A 145 -5.13 -7.00 7.26
C PRO A 145 -5.45 -8.02 8.37
N LYS A 146 -4.49 -8.84 8.84
CA LYS A 146 -4.78 -9.90 9.83
C LYS A 146 -3.84 -9.88 11.04
N ASN A 147 -4.39 -10.22 12.22
CA ASN A 147 -3.64 -10.32 13.47
C ASN A 147 -2.47 -11.34 13.40
N THR A 148 -2.58 -12.38 12.57
CA THR A 148 -1.50 -13.36 12.35
C THR A 148 -0.20 -12.71 11.87
N VAL A 149 -0.30 -11.70 11.00
CA VAL A 149 0.87 -10.97 10.48
C VAL A 149 1.49 -10.11 11.57
N VAL A 150 0.67 -9.39 12.34
CA VAL A 150 1.14 -8.58 13.48
C VAL A 150 1.83 -9.47 14.53
N THR A 151 1.29 -10.65 14.79
CA THR A 151 1.90 -11.64 15.69
C THR A 151 3.23 -12.17 15.13
N ALA A 152 3.31 -12.42 13.82
CA ALA A 152 4.58 -12.82 13.20
C ALA A 152 5.63 -11.70 13.25
N LEU A 153 5.23 -10.45 13.00
CA LEU A 153 6.11 -9.27 13.13
C LEU A 153 6.66 -9.09 14.55
N SER A 154 5.88 -9.42 15.58
CA SER A 154 6.37 -9.33 16.97
C SER A 154 7.48 -10.33 17.28
N GLN A 155 7.64 -11.38 16.45
CA GLN A 155 8.71 -12.39 16.56
C GLN A 155 9.95 -12.02 15.72
N ALA A 156 9.89 -10.95 14.92
CA ALA A 156 11.07 -10.44 14.22
C ALA A 156 12.17 -10.05 15.22
N PRO A 157 13.46 -10.12 14.83
CA PRO A 157 14.59 -9.74 15.68
C PRO A 157 14.35 -8.42 16.43
N ALA A 158 14.74 -8.37 17.70
CA ALA A 158 14.46 -7.20 18.55
C ALA A 158 15.07 -5.90 18.01
N GLU A 159 16.18 -6.02 17.29
CA GLU A 159 16.92 -4.92 16.67
C GLU A 159 16.28 -4.43 15.37
N LEU A 160 15.38 -5.22 14.76
CA LEU A 160 14.72 -4.86 13.52
C LEU A 160 13.53 -3.94 13.81
N ALA A 161 13.55 -2.72 13.30
CA ALA A 161 12.41 -1.82 13.37
C ALA A 161 11.22 -2.39 12.56
N VAL A 162 10.02 -2.41 13.15
CA VAL A 162 8.83 -2.95 12.48
C VAL A 162 7.61 -2.06 12.70
N VAL A 163 6.77 -1.92 11.66
CA VAL A 163 5.49 -1.21 11.73
C VAL A 163 4.44 -2.01 10.98
N GLY A 164 3.26 -2.20 11.58
CA GLY A 164 2.08 -2.75 10.94
C GLY A 164 1.24 -1.64 10.29
N VAL A 165 0.58 -1.96 9.16
CA VAL A 165 -0.39 -1.09 8.51
C VAL A 165 -1.69 -1.85 8.30
N GLY A 166 -2.80 -1.26 8.76
CA GLY A 166 -4.12 -1.88 8.72
C GLY A 166 -4.63 -2.25 10.11
N GLY A 167 -5.70 -3.05 10.16
CA GLY A 167 -6.33 -3.45 11.42
C GLY A 167 -5.60 -4.58 12.12
N GLY A 168 -5.49 -4.51 13.41
CA GLY A 168 -5.20 -5.63 14.29
C GLY A 168 -3.84 -5.66 14.96
N GLY A 169 -3.86 -5.98 16.25
CA GLY A 169 -2.73 -6.33 17.10
C GLY A 169 -2.15 -5.16 17.93
N GLU A 170 -1.89 -5.47 19.20
CA GLU A 170 -1.25 -4.54 20.15
C GLU A 170 0.26 -4.83 20.31
N SER A 171 0.82 -5.71 19.47
CA SER A 171 2.18 -6.23 19.67
C SER A 171 3.27 -5.44 18.95
N VAL A 172 2.91 -4.60 17.98
CA VAL A 172 3.83 -3.74 17.23
C VAL A 172 3.18 -2.38 16.94
N PRO A 173 3.98 -1.31 16.74
CA PRO A 173 3.43 -0.02 16.31
C PRO A 173 2.62 -0.20 15.03
N THR A 174 1.45 0.42 14.98
CA THR A 174 0.51 0.23 13.87
C THR A 174 -0.09 1.57 13.43
N VAL A 175 -0.21 1.76 12.13
CA VAL A 175 -0.97 2.85 11.51
C VAL A 175 -2.18 2.28 10.77
N CYS A 176 -3.35 2.83 10.98
CA CYS A 176 -4.58 2.37 10.33
C CYS A 176 -5.49 3.53 9.94
N ILE A 177 -6.43 3.28 9.05
CA ILE A 177 -7.57 4.16 8.81
C ILE A 177 -8.67 3.80 9.81
N ASP A 178 -9.40 4.79 10.28
CA ASP A 178 -10.59 4.60 11.12
C ASP A 178 -11.79 4.19 10.24
N ASN A 179 -11.84 2.89 9.93
CA ASN A 179 -12.86 2.31 9.07
C ASN A 179 -14.26 2.40 9.70
N ALA A 180 -14.36 2.26 11.01
CA ALA A 180 -15.65 2.36 11.71
C ALA A 180 -16.22 3.77 11.62
N THR A 181 -15.40 4.81 11.89
CA THR A 181 -15.83 6.20 11.72
C THR A 181 -16.23 6.49 10.27
N GLY A 182 -15.46 6.01 9.29
CA GLY A 182 -15.80 6.18 7.87
C GLY A 182 -17.14 5.57 7.49
N ALA A 183 -17.41 4.32 7.93
CA ALA A 183 -18.67 3.64 7.68
C ALA A 183 -19.84 4.33 8.38
N ALA A 184 -19.62 4.83 9.61
CA ALA A 184 -20.61 5.61 10.32
C ALA A 184 -20.94 6.93 9.61
N MET A 185 -19.93 7.62 9.01
CA MET A 185 -20.17 8.82 8.18
C MET A 185 -21.06 8.51 6.98
N ALA A 186 -20.75 7.45 6.23
CA ALA A 186 -21.55 7.00 5.07
C ALA A 186 -23.00 6.70 5.46
N THR A 187 -23.19 5.96 6.54
CA THR A 187 -24.49 5.55 7.04
C THR A 187 -25.30 6.73 7.55
N ARG A 188 -24.70 7.60 8.36
CA ARG A 188 -25.35 8.83 8.86
C ARG A 188 -25.76 9.78 7.74
N HIS A 189 -24.96 9.90 6.68
CA HIS A 189 -25.33 10.69 5.51
C HIS A 189 -26.63 10.18 4.88
N LEU A 190 -26.76 8.88 4.65
CA LEU A 190 -27.96 8.29 4.07
C LEU A 190 -29.18 8.46 5.01
N LEU A 191 -29.00 8.25 6.31
CA LEU A 191 -30.06 8.47 7.29
C LEU A 191 -30.50 9.94 7.34
N ALA A 192 -29.55 10.89 7.24
CA ALA A 192 -29.84 12.32 7.22
C ALA A 192 -30.60 12.76 5.94
N LEU A 193 -30.49 12.02 4.84
CA LEU A 193 -31.28 12.19 3.63
C LEU A 193 -32.73 11.70 3.77
N GLY A 194 -33.06 11.01 4.87
CA GLY A 194 -34.42 10.54 5.17
C GLY A 194 -34.67 9.06 4.90
N HIS A 195 -33.62 8.28 4.58
CA HIS A 195 -33.78 6.81 4.45
C HIS A 195 -34.10 6.17 5.80
N ALA A 196 -35.07 5.29 5.84
CA ALA A 196 -35.52 4.58 7.07
C ALA A 196 -34.46 3.61 7.61
N THR A 197 -33.65 3.07 6.72
CA THR A 197 -32.51 2.21 7.05
C THR A 197 -31.50 2.22 5.90
N VAL A 198 -30.34 1.61 6.12
CA VAL A 198 -29.27 1.47 5.12
C VAL A 198 -28.88 0.00 5.03
N HIS A 199 -28.98 -0.60 3.85
CA HIS A 199 -28.45 -1.92 3.58
C HIS A 199 -26.94 -1.84 3.37
N HIS A 200 -26.20 -2.88 3.77
CA HIS A 200 -24.75 -2.91 3.64
C HIS A 200 -24.28 -4.11 2.82
N ILE A 201 -23.51 -3.84 1.74
CA ILE A 201 -22.77 -4.85 1.01
C ILE A 201 -21.32 -4.76 1.49
N ALA A 202 -20.92 -5.67 2.37
CA ALA A 202 -19.64 -5.68 3.05
C ALA A 202 -18.56 -6.42 2.26
N GLY A 203 -17.31 -6.23 2.65
CA GLY A 203 -16.18 -7.06 2.22
C GLY A 203 -16.11 -8.42 2.93
N PRO A 204 -15.02 -9.19 2.74
CA PRO A 204 -14.82 -10.49 3.36
C PRO A 204 -14.81 -10.39 4.89
N PRO A 205 -15.49 -11.28 5.61
CA PRO A 205 -15.66 -11.17 7.07
C PRO A 205 -14.38 -11.45 7.87
N ASP A 206 -13.37 -12.02 7.25
CA ASP A 206 -12.07 -12.29 7.87
C ASP A 206 -11.09 -11.10 7.78
N TRP A 207 -11.49 -10.00 7.10
CA TRP A 207 -10.75 -8.74 7.05
C TRP A 207 -11.19 -7.81 8.19
N PRO A 208 -10.26 -7.34 9.04
CA PRO A 208 -10.57 -6.36 10.10
C PRO A 208 -11.26 -5.11 9.58
N GLU A 209 -10.79 -4.57 8.44
CA GLU A 209 -11.36 -3.38 7.83
C GLU A 209 -12.84 -3.58 7.44
N ALA A 210 -13.20 -4.77 6.95
CA ALA A 210 -14.60 -5.09 6.63
C ALA A 210 -15.45 -5.18 7.90
N ARG A 211 -14.92 -5.77 8.98
CA ARG A 211 -15.60 -5.83 10.28
C ARG A 211 -15.80 -4.45 10.88
N ASP A 212 -14.74 -3.63 10.88
CA ASP A 212 -14.82 -2.26 11.38
C ASP A 212 -15.87 -1.45 10.61
N ARG A 213 -15.98 -1.62 9.26
CA ARG A 213 -17.02 -0.97 8.44
C ARG A 213 -18.42 -1.49 8.80
N ILE A 214 -18.59 -2.80 9.04
CA ILE A 214 -19.86 -3.36 9.52
C ILE A 214 -20.22 -2.78 10.88
N ASP A 215 -19.27 -2.66 11.81
CA ASP A 215 -19.51 -2.18 13.16
C ASP A 215 -19.89 -0.69 13.16
N GLY A 216 -19.18 0.15 12.39
CA GLY A 216 -19.51 1.58 12.25
C GLY A 216 -20.89 1.81 11.57
N TRP A 217 -21.22 1.01 10.55
CA TRP A 217 -22.54 1.03 9.92
C TRP A 217 -23.64 0.65 10.92
N ARG A 218 -23.44 -0.42 11.68
CA ARG A 218 -24.38 -0.92 12.68
C ARG A 218 -24.59 0.09 13.82
N GLU A 219 -23.50 0.67 14.32
CA GLU A 219 -23.54 1.70 15.35
C GLU A 219 -24.37 2.91 14.92
N ALA A 220 -24.17 3.38 13.68
CA ALA A 220 -24.91 4.52 13.16
C ALA A 220 -26.41 4.25 13.04
N LEU A 221 -26.84 3.02 12.69
CA LEU A 221 -28.26 2.63 12.68
C LEU A 221 -28.82 2.54 14.09
N TYR A 222 -28.11 1.94 15.03
CA TYR A 222 -28.54 1.84 16.44
C TYR A 222 -28.72 3.21 17.08
N ALA A 223 -27.86 4.17 16.76
CA ALA A 223 -27.92 5.52 17.32
C ALA A 223 -29.23 6.26 17.06
N VAL A 224 -29.97 5.88 15.99
CA VAL A 224 -31.27 6.45 15.64
C VAL A 224 -32.42 5.44 15.73
N ALA A 225 -32.18 4.30 16.37
CA ALA A 225 -33.13 3.18 16.48
C ALA A 225 -33.71 2.71 15.12
N ALA A 226 -32.92 2.83 14.04
CA ALA A 226 -33.29 2.32 12.73
C ALA A 226 -33.17 0.80 12.67
N PRO A 227 -33.96 0.12 11.81
CA PRO A 227 -33.80 -1.30 11.57
C PRO A 227 -32.37 -1.61 11.10
N VAL A 228 -31.79 -2.74 11.54
CA VAL A 228 -30.48 -3.21 11.16
C VAL A 228 -30.59 -4.45 10.30
N PRO A 229 -30.58 -4.33 8.95
CA PRO A 229 -30.63 -5.49 8.06
C PRO A 229 -29.40 -6.38 8.23
N ALA A 230 -29.48 -7.66 7.86
CA ALA A 230 -28.31 -8.51 7.80
C ALA A 230 -27.35 -8.00 6.70
N PRO A 231 -26.04 -7.80 6.99
CA PRO A 231 -25.08 -7.36 5.97
C PRO A 231 -24.91 -8.45 4.90
N ARG A 232 -24.77 -8.04 3.65
CA ARG A 232 -24.45 -8.92 2.52
C ARG A 232 -22.94 -9.02 2.39
N LEU A 233 -22.40 -10.23 2.50
CA LEU A 233 -20.95 -10.42 2.46
C LEU A 233 -20.46 -10.59 1.02
N GLY A 234 -19.36 -9.94 0.68
CA GLY A 234 -18.67 -9.99 -0.61
C GLY A 234 -17.17 -10.29 -0.45
N ASP A 235 -16.42 -10.10 -1.54
CA ASP A 235 -14.98 -10.39 -1.65
C ASP A 235 -14.14 -9.20 -2.15
N TRP A 236 -14.58 -7.98 -1.98
CA TRP A 236 -14.04 -6.72 -2.50
C TRP A 236 -14.20 -6.52 -4.02
N SER A 237 -14.65 -7.50 -4.79
CA SER A 237 -14.78 -7.38 -6.24
C SER A 237 -16.09 -6.70 -6.66
N ALA A 238 -16.07 -6.06 -7.84
CA ALA A 238 -17.30 -5.57 -8.47
C ALA A 238 -18.28 -6.70 -8.80
N ARG A 239 -17.78 -7.92 -9.05
CA ARG A 239 -18.60 -9.10 -9.28
C ARG A 239 -19.44 -9.41 -8.05
N SER A 240 -18.82 -9.50 -6.86
CA SER A 240 -19.57 -9.78 -5.62
C SER A 240 -20.57 -8.65 -5.31
N GLY A 241 -20.19 -7.39 -5.56
CA GLY A 241 -21.08 -6.24 -5.45
C GLY A 241 -22.31 -6.37 -6.34
N TYR A 242 -22.12 -6.79 -7.59
CA TYR A 242 -23.21 -7.06 -8.54
C TYR A 242 -24.13 -8.19 -8.08
N GLU A 243 -23.55 -9.32 -7.68
CA GLU A 243 -24.32 -10.49 -7.22
C GLU A 243 -25.17 -10.17 -5.99
N GLN A 244 -24.62 -9.45 -5.00
CA GLN A 244 -25.35 -9.07 -3.80
C GLN A 244 -26.40 -7.98 -4.06
N ALA A 245 -26.11 -6.99 -4.88
CA ALA A 245 -27.04 -5.92 -5.22
C ALA A 245 -28.24 -6.41 -6.05
N ARG A 246 -28.07 -7.42 -6.90
CA ARG A 246 -29.19 -8.04 -7.61
C ARG A 246 -30.27 -8.57 -6.66
N LEU A 247 -29.85 -9.11 -5.51
CA LEU A 247 -30.80 -9.59 -4.48
C LEU A 247 -31.53 -8.43 -3.79
N LEU A 248 -30.81 -7.30 -3.56
CA LEU A 248 -31.39 -6.10 -2.97
C LEU A 248 -32.32 -5.38 -3.97
N ALA A 249 -32.02 -5.40 -5.25
CA ALA A 249 -32.78 -4.74 -6.30
C ALA A 249 -34.21 -5.31 -6.48
N THR A 250 -34.45 -6.55 -6.06
CA THR A 250 -35.75 -7.17 -6.12
C THR A 250 -36.72 -6.69 -5.03
N ASP A 251 -36.20 -6.06 -3.98
CA ASP A 251 -37.01 -5.53 -2.87
C ASP A 251 -37.23 -4.01 -3.06
N PRO A 252 -38.46 -3.57 -3.34
CA PRO A 252 -38.77 -2.15 -3.54
C PRO A 252 -38.58 -1.30 -2.27
N SER A 253 -38.54 -1.90 -1.09
CA SER A 253 -38.32 -1.20 0.18
C SER A 253 -36.83 -0.79 0.37
N VAL A 254 -35.91 -1.35 -0.41
CA VAL A 254 -34.50 -0.98 -0.38
C VAL A 254 -34.30 0.36 -1.10
N THR A 255 -34.02 1.41 -0.35
CA THR A 255 -33.81 2.79 -0.86
C THR A 255 -32.40 3.29 -0.64
N ALA A 256 -31.57 2.65 0.19
CA ALA A 256 -30.19 3.06 0.49
C ALA A 256 -29.26 1.86 0.65
N VAL A 257 -28.10 1.92 -0.03
CA VAL A 257 -27.07 0.88 0.04
C VAL A 257 -25.71 1.53 0.32
N PHE A 258 -25.07 1.10 1.40
CA PHE A 258 -23.66 1.36 1.66
C PHE A 258 -22.82 0.18 1.19
N CYS A 259 -21.92 0.41 0.27
CA CYS A 259 -20.99 -0.57 -0.30
C CYS A 259 -19.64 -0.46 0.41
N GLY A 260 -19.08 -1.59 0.85
CA GLY A 260 -17.83 -1.65 1.59
C GLY A 260 -16.60 -1.18 0.82
N SER A 261 -16.69 -1.05 -0.52
CA SER A 261 -15.66 -0.42 -1.38
C SER A 261 -16.30 0.17 -2.63
N ASP A 262 -15.57 1.03 -3.34
CA ASP A 262 -16.03 1.60 -4.61
C ASP A 262 -16.14 0.53 -5.71
N GLN A 263 -15.32 -0.54 -5.67
CA GLN A 263 -15.44 -1.67 -6.58
C GLN A 263 -16.76 -2.43 -6.34
N ILE A 264 -17.11 -2.65 -5.07
CA ILE A 264 -18.42 -3.23 -4.72
C ILE A 264 -19.54 -2.30 -5.22
N ALA A 265 -19.40 -0.98 -5.03
CA ALA A 265 -20.38 0.00 -5.50
C ALA A 265 -20.52 0.00 -7.02
N LEU A 266 -19.44 -0.15 -7.79
CA LEU A 266 -19.49 -0.29 -9.25
C LEU A 266 -20.38 -1.47 -9.67
N GLY A 267 -20.19 -2.62 -9.02
CA GLY A 267 -21.03 -3.79 -9.24
C GLY A 267 -22.49 -3.55 -8.88
N ALA A 268 -22.72 -2.88 -7.74
CA ALA A 268 -24.07 -2.56 -7.26
C ALA A 268 -24.79 -1.59 -8.22
N LEU A 269 -24.12 -0.54 -8.68
CA LEU A 269 -24.68 0.41 -9.67
C LEU A 269 -25.12 -0.31 -10.94
N ARG A 270 -24.32 -1.24 -11.45
CA ARG A 270 -24.66 -2.03 -12.62
C ARG A 270 -25.90 -2.92 -12.36
N ALA A 271 -25.95 -3.60 -11.23
CA ALA A 271 -27.07 -4.47 -10.90
C ALA A 271 -28.40 -3.70 -10.77
N LEU A 272 -28.35 -2.53 -10.13
CA LEU A 272 -29.50 -1.63 -10.00
C LEU A 272 -29.97 -1.12 -11.36
N HIS A 273 -29.03 -0.71 -12.22
CA HIS A 273 -29.36 -0.28 -13.59
C HIS A 273 -30.04 -1.38 -14.41
N GLU A 274 -29.50 -2.62 -14.40
CA GLU A 274 -30.10 -3.76 -15.11
C GLU A 274 -31.48 -4.15 -14.56
N ALA A 275 -31.72 -3.88 -13.26
CA ALA A 275 -33.05 -4.06 -12.63
C ALA A 275 -34.00 -2.88 -12.88
N GLY A 276 -33.62 -1.86 -13.63
CA GLY A 276 -34.40 -0.67 -13.88
C GLY A 276 -34.54 0.28 -12.69
N ARG A 277 -33.75 0.09 -11.62
CA ARG A 277 -33.75 0.94 -10.41
C ARG A 277 -32.84 2.15 -10.63
N ARG A 278 -33.40 3.34 -10.57
CA ARG A 278 -32.65 4.61 -10.79
C ARG A 278 -31.85 5.00 -9.55
N VAL A 279 -30.59 5.35 -9.76
CA VAL A 279 -29.69 5.91 -8.73
C VAL A 279 -29.44 7.38 -9.05
N PRO A 280 -29.68 8.32 -8.13
CA PRO A 280 -30.09 8.13 -6.73
C PRO A 280 -31.63 8.07 -6.51
N ASP A 281 -32.45 8.35 -7.53
CA ASP A 281 -33.90 8.64 -7.38
C ASP A 281 -34.67 7.58 -6.60
N GLU A 282 -34.38 6.29 -6.80
CA GLU A 282 -35.05 5.19 -6.13
C GLU A 282 -34.15 4.47 -5.12
N VAL A 283 -32.83 4.46 -5.38
CA VAL A 283 -31.85 3.85 -4.51
C VAL A 283 -30.59 4.70 -4.42
N SER A 284 -30.28 5.20 -3.26
CA SER A 284 -29.00 5.84 -2.96
C SER A 284 -27.89 4.83 -2.80
N VAL A 285 -26.72 5.09 -3.39
CA VAL A 285 -25.51 4.24 -3.27
C VAL A 285 -24.35 5.07 -2.75
N VAL A 286 -23.69 4.59 -1.70
CA VAL A 286 -22.46 5.17 -1.15
C VAL A 286 -21.37 4.12 -1.14
N GLY A 287 -20.16 4.49 -1.58
CA GLY A 287 -18.98 3.64 -1.61
C GLY A 287 -18.00 3.91 -0.47
N PHE A 288 -16.79 3.34 -0.63
CA PHE A 288 -15.66 3.52 0.26
C PHE A 288 -14.36 3.37 -0.54
N ASP A 289 -13.37 4.18 -0.30
CA ASP A 289 -12.00 4.27 -0.82
C ASP A 289 -11.76 5.57 -1.62
N ASP A 290 -12.73 6.11 -2.34
CA ASP A 290 -12.62 7.20 -3.31
C ASP A 290 -11.56 6.91 -4.39
N VAL A 291 -11.75 5.77 -5.10
CA VAL A 291 -10.90 5.45 -6.23
C VAL A 291 -10.95 6.55 -7.31
N PRO A 292 -9.89 6.77 -8.10
CA PRO A 292 -9.86 7.83 -9.11
C PRO A 292 -11.06 7.81 -10.08
N GLU A 293 -11.58 6.62 -10.36
CA GLU A 293 -12.70 6.39 -11.27
C GLU A 293 -14.06 6.73 -10.64
N SER A 294 -14.18 6.79 -9.30
CA SER A 294 -15.49 6.97 -8.62
C SER A 294 -16.20 8.27 -9.00
N GLY A 295 -15.42 9.32 -9.35
CA GLY A 295 -15.96 10.58 -9.89
C GLY A 295 -16.52 10.46 -11.30
N TYR A 296 -16.28 9.35 -12.01
CA TYR A 296 -16.71 9.09 -13.39
C TYR A 296 -17.66 7.90 -13.50
N PHE A 297 -18.11 7.35 -12.38
CA PHE A 297 -19.19 6.37 -12.38
C PHE A 297 -20.51 7.03 -12.81
N LEU A 298 -21.48 6.24 -13.17
CA LEU A 298 -22.81 6.69 -13.58
C LEU A 298 -23.88 6.18 -12.58
N PRO A 299 -24.34 7.10 -11.71
CA PRO A 299 -23.88 8.48 -11.46
C PRO A 299 -22.53 8.53 -10.71
N PRO A 300 -21.85 9.74 -10.69
CA PRO A 300 -20.66 9.97 -9.87
C PRO A 300 -20.89 9.56 -8.41
N LEU A 301 -19.99 8.71 -7.88
CA LEU A 301 -20.19 8.00 -6.62
C LEU A 301 -19.86 8.84 -5.39
N THR A 302 -20.83 9.02 -4.51
CA THR A 302 -20.63 9.47 -3.11
C THR A 302 -19.87 8.39 -2.37
N THR A 303 -18.78 8.74 -1.68
CA THR A 303 -17.88 7.75 -1.08
C THR A 303 -17.09 8.30 0.11
N VAL A 304 -16.41 7.41 0.83
CA VAL A 304 -15.47 7.75 1.91
C VAL A 304 -14.06 7.69 1.36
N ARG A 305 -13.31 8.80 1.47
CA ARG A 305 -11.92 8.89 1.01
C ARG A 305 -10.96 8.51 2.11
N GLN A 306 -10.06 7.59 1.79
CA GLN A 306 -8.91 7.22 2.61
C GLN A 306 -7.66 8.00 2.16
N ASP A 307 -6.88 8.54 3.10
CA ASP A 307 -5.61 9.20 2.79
C ASP A 307 -4.45 8.21 2.90
N PHE A 308 -4.22 7.46 1.81
CA PHE A 308 -3.13 6.48 1.74
C PHE A 308 -1.74 7.13 1.71
N ALA A 309 -1.63 8.40 1.27
CA ALA A 309 -0.36 9.13 1.31
C ALA A 309 0.02 9.47 2.76
N GLU A 310 -0.92 9.97 3.55
CA GLU A 310 -0.72 10.21 4.97
C GLU A 310 -0.48 8.91 5.74
N LEU A 311 -1.19 7.83 5.39
CA LEU A 311 -0.98 6.50 5.96
C LEU A 311 0.47 6.04 5.74
N GLY A 312 0.98 6.16 4.51
CA GLY A 312 2.36 5.82 4.18
C GLY A 312 3.37 6.69 4.93
N ARG A 313 3.13 7.99 5.00
CA ARG A 313 3.99 8.93 5.72
C ARG A 313 4.07 8.61 7.21
N ARG A 314 2.93 8.41 7.87
CA ARG A 314 2.89 8.05 9.30
C ARG A 314 3.55 6.71 9.59
N SER A 315 3.38 5.75 8.71
CA SER A 315 4.04 4.44 8.83
C SER A 315 5.56 4.58 8.79
N LEU A 316 6.06 5.41 7.88
CA LEU A 316 7.49 5.70 7.80
C LEU A 316 8.00 6.49 9.01
N ASP A 317 7.26 7.49 9.48
CA ASP A 317 7.63 8.29 10.67
C ASP A 317 7.85 7.36 11.88
N LEU A 318 6.92 6.43 12.14
CA LEU A 318 7.04 5.44 13.22
C LEU A 318 8.24 4.51 13.03
N LEU A 319 8.52 4.11 11.78
CA LEU A 319 9.67 3.26 11.49
C LEU A 319 10.99 3.99 11.72
N ILE A 320 11.11 5.23 11.24
CA ILE A 320 12.31 6.07 11.41
C ILE A 320 12.54 6.41 12.88
N GLU A 321 11.48 6.64 13.67
CA GLU A 321 11.61 6.86 15.12
C GLU A 321 12.31 5.66 15.79
N GLN A 322 11.93 4.43 15.44
CA GLN A 322 12.62 3.22 15.93
C GLN A 322 14.06 3.13 15.44
N LEU A 323 14.33 3.42 14.16
CA LEU A 323 15.68 3.38 13.57
C LEU A 323 16.65 4.38 14.20
N ASN A 324 16.13 5.44 14.81
CA ASN A 324 16.92 6.46 15.51
C ASN A 324 17.05 6.20 17.01
N GLY A 325 16.75 4.98 17.48
CA GLY A 325 16.94 4.56 18.87
C GLY A 325 15.67 4.63 19.72
N GLY A 326 14.50 4.86 19.10
CA GLY A 326 13.21 4.73 19.77
C GLY A 326 12.92 3.26 20.11
N SER A 327 12.25 3.02 21.23
CA SER A 327 11.78 1.67 21.57
C SER A 327 10.59 1.28 20.71
N ARG A 328 10.41 -0.03 20.47
CA ARG A 328 9.16 -0.57 19.95
C ARG A 328 8.05 -0.32 20.98
N THR A 329 7.28 0.74 20.78
CA THR A 329 6.10 1.02 21.60
C THR A 329 4.86 0.49 20.88
N ASN A 330 3.90 -0.06 21.63
CA ASN A 330 2.61 -0.52 21.08
C ASN A 330 1.72 0.68 20.71
N ARG A 331 2.24 1.61 19.92
CA ARG A 331 1.54 2.83 19.52
C ARG A 331 0.64 2.56 18.33
N ARG A 332 -0.65 2.85 18.46
CA ARG A 332 -1.61 2.83 17.36
C ARG A 332 -1.89 4.27 16.92
N VAL A 333 -1.69 4.55 15.63
CA VAL A 333 -2.06 5.82 14.98
C VAL A 333 -3.25 5.54 14.07
N SER A 334 -4.40 6.15 14.38
CA SER A 334 -5.61 6.03 13.59
C SER A 334 -5.84 7.32 12.79
N LEU A 335 -6.05 7.20 11.48
CA LEU A 335 -6.30 8.31 10.58
C LEU A 335 -7.80 8.37 10.26
N THR A 336 -8.42 9.50 10.51
CA THR A 336 -9.82 9.72 10.20
C THR A 336 -9.99 9.94 8.70
N PRO A 337 -10.84 9.15 8.00
CA PRO A 337 -11.14 9.36 6.59
C PRO A 337 -12.02 10.60 6.38
N THR A 338 -12.18 11.03 5.13
CA THR A 338 -13.04 12.14 4.76
C THR A 338 -14.23 11.65 3.92
N PHE A 339 -15.36 12.36 4.02
CA PHE A 339 -16.57 12.02 3.25
C PHE A 339 -16.68 12.90 2.02
N VAL A 340 -16.92 12.30 0.86
CA VAL A 340 -17.00 12.97 -0.45
C VAL A 340 -18.39 12.77 -1.02
N VAL A 341 -19.20 13.82 -1.00
CA VAL A 341 -20.56 13.81 -1.56
C VAL A 341 -20.51 14.05 -3.06
N ARG A 342 -21.18 13.17 -3.81
CA ARG A 342 -21.44 13.29 -5.25
C ARG A 342 -22.92 13.05 -5.54
N THR A 343 -23.26 12.55 -6.72
CA THR A 343 -24.65 12.46 -7.19
C THR A 343 -25.29 11.08 -7.08
N SER A 344 -24.59 10.08 -6.50
CA SER A 344 -25.15 8.75 -6.31
C SER A 344 -26.00 8.59 -5.05
N SER A 345 -26.18 9.64 -4.26
CA SER A 345 -27.02 9.67 -3.07
C SER A 345 -27.96 10.88 -3.08
N GLY A 346 -29.22 10.69 -2.71
CA GLY A 346 -30.28 11.68 -2.64
C GLY A 346 -31.36 11.25 -1.66
N PRO A 347 -32.39 12.06 -1.40
CA PRO A 347 -33.51 11.67 -0.56
C PRO A 347 -34.28 10.49 -1.18
N PRO A 348 -34.93 9.63 -0.36
CA PRO A 348 -35.77 8.56 -0.90
C PRO A 348 -36.95 9.15 -1.67
N SER A 349 -37.37 8.46 -2.74
CA SER A 349 -38.63 8.78 -3.43
C SER A 349 -39.81 8.64 -2.44
N THR A 350 -40.66 9.66 -2.41
CA THR A 350 -41.91 9.67 -1.60
C THR A 350 -42.92 8.68 -2.15
#